data_c9bd64188fec43bd475cdca0cff7dc85
#
_entry.id   c9bd64188fec43bd475cdca0cff7dc85
#
_cell.length_a   1.000
_cell.length_b   1.000
_cell.length_c   1.000
_cell.angle_alpha   90.00
_cell.angle_beta   90.00
_cell.angle_gamma   90.00
#
_symmetry.space_group_name_H-M   'P 1'
#
loop_
_entity.id
_entity.type
_entity.pdbx_description
1 polymer ?
#
loop_
_entity_poly.entity_id
_entity_poly.type
_entity_poly.pdbx_seq_one_letter_code
_entity_poly.pdbx_strand_id
1 'polypeptide(L)'
;MLNYSVAELRLLWCLVVADAEKNKKRMSCILSIDTSTNVCSVAVSQDGACIFSKEDFDGPNHAVKLGVYVDEAMSFADSHAIPLDAVAVSCGPGSYTGLRIGVSMAKGICYGQNLKLISVPTLELMTVPVLLREEVEEGALLCPMLDARRMEVYSAVYDRALHEVRGIQADIVDADTYREYLDRGPVYFFGNGAEKCMEVINHPNARLIKNVHPLAKWMYPLAEKRIALEKFEDVAYFVPFYLKDFVAKESKKLL
;
A
#
# COMPACT_ATOMS: atom_id res chain seq x y z
N MET A 1 9.12 -5.56 -26.59
CA MET A 1 8.31 -5.47 -25.34
C MET A 1 8.37 -6.83 -24.72
N LEU A 2 9.02 -6.98 -23.57
CA LEU A 2 9.17 -8.28 -22.89
C LEU A 2 7.90 -8.53 -22.07
N ASN A 3 7.09 -9.46 -22.50
CA ASN A 3 5.90 -9.93 -21.78
C ASN A 3 6.36 -10.92 -20.71
N TYR A 4 6.26 -10.56 -19.44
CA TYR A 4 6.55 -11.46 -18.34
C TYR A 4 5.24 -12.06 -17.79
N SER A 5 5.15 -13.40 -17.75
CA SER A 5 4.07 -14.14 -17.11
C SER A 5 4.15 -14.02 -15.58
N VAL A 6 3.08 -14.41 -14.85
CA VAL A 6 3.11 -14.48 -13.35
C VAL A 6 4.26 -15.37 -12.87
N ALA A 7 4.59 -16.43 -13.65
CA ALA A 7 5.77 -17.26 -13.40
C ALA A 7 7.07 -16.46 -13.59
N GLU A 8 7.12 -15.54 -14.53
CA GLU A 8 8.29 -14.68 -14.79
C GLU A 8 8.39 -13.52 -13.80
N LEU A 9 7.27 -13.00 -13.29
CA LEU A 9 7.29 -12.07 -12.14
C LEU A 9 7.72 -12.77 -10.84
N ARG A 10 7.32 -14.04 -10.65
CA ARG A 10 7.91 -14.92 -9.64
C ARG A 10 9.39 -15.19 -9.92
N LEU A 11 9.77 -15.34 -11.18
CA LEU A 11 11.16 -15.49 -11.62
C LEU A 11 11.95 -14.18 -11.50
N LEU A 12 11.38 -13.03 -11.79
CA LEU A 12 11.97 -11.70 -11.52
C LEU A 12 12.10 -11.47 -10.03
N TRP A 13 11.11 -11.85 -9.24
CA TRP A 13 11.21 -11.90 -7.79
C TRP A 13 12.30 -12.90 -7.35
N CYS A 14 12.32 -14.11 -7.92
CA CYS A 14 13.39 -15.08 -7.69
C CYS A 14 14.75 -14.60 -8.21
N LEU A 15 14.84 -13.79 -9.25
CA LEU A 15 16.09 -13.23 -9.77
C LEU A 15 16.59 -12.07 -8.90
N VAL A 16 15.70 -11.21 -8.39
CA VAL A 16 16.05 -10.19 -7.38
C VAL A 16 16.49 -10.86 -6.08
N VAL A 17 15.82 -11.95 -5.68
CA VAL A 17 16.22 -12.80 -4.55
C VAL A 17 17.53 -13.56 -4.87
N ALA A 18 17.67 -14.12 -6.07
CA ALA A 18 18.85 -14.87 -6.47
C ALA A 18 20.11 -13.99 -6.69
N ASP A 19 19.97 -12.74 -7.12
CA ASP A 19 21.07 -11.77 -7.14
C ASP A 19 21.45 -11.32 -5.71
N ALA A 20 20.50 -11.25 -4.80
CA ALA A 20 20.76 -11.03 -3.38
C ALA A 20 21.48 -12.25 -2.76
N GLU A 21 21.07 -13.48 -3.12
CA GLU A 21 21.75 -14.72 -2.71
C GLU A 21 23.18 -14.86 -3.27
N LYS A 22 23.41 -14.49 -4.54
CA LYS A 22 24.74 -14.48 -5.15
C LYS A 22 25.70 -13.51 -4.49
N ASN A 23 25.20 -12.40 -3.94
CA ASN A 23 26.00 -11.38 -3.27
C ASN A 23 26.13 -11.59 -1.74
N LYS A 24 25.57 -12.67 -1.14
CA LYS A 24 25.50 -12.86 0.32
C LYS A 24 24.97 -11.64 1.08
N LYS A 25 24.14 -10.81 0.44
CA LYS A 25 23.52 -9.65 1.08
C LYS A 25 22.25 -10.16 1.77
N ARG A 26 22.25 -10.18 3.09
CA ARG A 26 21.05 -10.42 3.91
C ARG A 26 19.95 -9.49 3.40
N MET A 27 18.75 -10.04 3.13
CA MET A 27 17.59 -9.22 2.86
C MET A 27 17.19 -8.45 4.13
N SER A 28 16.56 -7.30 3.94
CA SER A 28 16.30 -6.38 5.03
C SER A 28 15.24 -6.92 5.98
N CYS A 29 15.33 -6.57 7.25
CA CYS A 29 14.26 -6.73 8.20
C CYS A 29 13.50 -5.41 8.33
N ILE A 30 12.19 -5.42 8.02
CA ILE A 30 11.40 -4.20 7.87
C ILE A 30 10.17 -4.26 8.77
N LEU A 31 10.02 -3.24 9.62
CA LEU A 31 8.76 -2.96 10.30
C LEU A 31 7.86 -2.15 9.36
N SER A 32 6.67 -2.67 9.04
CA SER A 32 5.71 -2.03 8.14
C SER A 32 4.47 -1.56 8.90
N ILE A 33 3.97 -0.35 8.58
CA ILE A 33 2.83 0.29 9.23
C ILE A 33 1.85 0.79 8.17
N ASP A 34 0.57 0.40 8.26
CA ASP A 34 -0.51 0.99 7.49
C ASP A 34 -1.65 1.48 8.39
N THR A 35 -2.05 2.72 8.16
CA THR A 35 -3.17 3.40 8.80
C THR A 35 -3.92 4.29 7.80
N SER A 36 -3.75 4.02 6.51
CA SER A 36 -4.26 4.85 5.43
C SER A 36 -5.77 4.75 5.21
N THR A 37 -6.42 3.71 5.76
CA THR A 37 -7.87 3.48 5.70
C THR A 37 -8.46 3.33 7.11
N ASN A 38 -9.62 2.70 7.24
CA ASN A 38 -10.19 2.33 8.55
C ASN A 38 -9.46 1.13 9.19
N VAL A 39 -8.71 0.36 8.40
CA VAL A 39 -7.92 -0.77 8.89
C VAL A 39 -6.61 -0.26 9.48
N CYS A 40 -6.26 -0.77 10.66
CA CYS A 40 -4.95 -0.55 11.28
C CYS A 40 -4.13 -1.82 11.15
N SER A 41 -2.94 -1.75 10.58
CA SER A 41 -2.09 -2.92 10.46
C SER A 41 -0.61 -2.63 10.69
N VAL A 42 0.08 -3.60 11.28
CA VAL A 42 1.53 -3.60 11.52
C VAL A 42 2.07 -4.98 11.13
N ALA A 43 3.24 -5.01 10.54
CA ALA A 43 3.89 -6.27 10.18
C ALA A 43 5.42 -6.16 10.32
N VAL A 44 6.06 -7.29 10.57
CA VAL A 44 7.52 -7.46 10.42
C VAL A 44 7.76 -8.41 9.28
N SER A 45 8.64 -8.04 8.38
CA SER A 45 9.11 -8.89 7.30
C SER A 45 10.62 -9.10 7.40
N GLN A 46 11.06 -10.29 7.01
CA GLN A 46 12.46 -10.67 6.93
C GLN A 46 12.65 -11.59 5.73
N ASP A 47 13.76 -11.42 5.02
CA ASP A 47 14.14 -12.29 3.89
C ASP A 47 13.01 -12.49 2.86
N GLY A 48 12.30 -11.40 2.54
CA GLY A 48 11.23 -11.40 1.54
C GLY A 48 9.93 -12.09 1.97
N ALA A 49 9.73 -12.29 3.26
CA ALA A 49 8.52 -12.88 3.81
C ALA A 49 7.99 -12.09 5.02
N CYS A 50 6.67 -12.02 5.16
CA CYS A 50 6.05 -11.52 6.38
C CYS A 50 6.14 -12.59 7.47
N ILE A 51 6.80 -12.27 8.60
CA ILE A 51 7.02 -13.19 9.74
C ILE A 51 6.17 -12.86 10.96
N PHE A 52 5.59 -11.66 11.01
CA PHE A 52 4.67 -11.20 12.04
C PHE A 52 3.66 -10.24 11.43
N SER A 53 2.38 -10.33 11.79
CA SER A 53 1.39 -9.31 11.44
C SER A 53 0.28 -9.19 12.48
N LYS A 54 -0.22 -7.96 12.65
CA LYS A 54 -1.42 -7.61 13.41
C LYS A 54 -2.30 -6.71 12.57
N GLU A 55 -3.60 -6.96 12.60
CA GLU A 55 -4.59 -6.26 11.79
C GLU A 55 -5.85 -6.02 12.62
N ASP A 56 -6.42 -4.82 12.50
CA ASP A 56 -7.70 -4.45 13.11
C ASP A 56 -8.63 -3.89 12.02
N PHE A 57 -9.75 -4.57 11.79
CA PHE A 57 -10.77 -4.19 10.81
C PHE A 57 -12.00 -3.51 11.46
N ASP A 58 -12.04 -3.40 12.78
CA ASP A 58 -13.23 -2.98 13.55
C ASP A 58 -13.48 -1.47 13.52
N GLY A 59 -12.71 -0.71 12.71
CA GLY A 59 -12.95 0.72 12.52
C GLY A 59 -11.75 1.60 12.85
N PRO A 60 -11.91 2.94 12.88
CA PRO A 60 -10.79 3.88 12.97
C PRO A 60 -10.18 3.93 14.39
N ASN A 61 -9.57 2.84 14.83
CA ASN A 61 -8.99 2.67 16.17
C ASN A 61 -7.47 2.94 16.20
N HIS A 62 -6.91 3.63 15.18
CA HIS A 62 -5.46 3.82 15.02
C HIS A 62 -4.78 4.40 16.25
N ALA A 63 -5.39 5.40 16.90
CA ALA A 63 -4.81 6.05 18.07
C ALA A 63 -4.67 5.12 19.29
N VAL A 64 -5.50 4.07 19.36
CA VAL A 64 -5.50 3.10 20.47
C VAL A 64 -4.68 1.87 20.12
N LYS A 65 -4.82 1.35 18.91
CA LYS A 65 -4.29 0.04 18.50
C LYS A 65 -2.85 0.11 17.98
N LEU A 66 -2.49 1.18 17.25
CA LEU A 66 -1.20 1.24 16.57
C LEU A 66 -0.02 1.08 17.54
N GLY A 67 -0.05 1.81 18.66
CA GLY A 67 1.03 1.73 19.67
C GLY A 67 1.20 0.31 20.21
N VAL A 68 0.10 -0.37 20.50
CA VAL A 68 0.12 -1.75 21.00
C VAL A 68 0.67 -2.71 19.94
N TYR A 69 0.24 -2.60 18.68
CA TYR A 69 0.69 -3.48 17.61
C TYR A 69 2.17 -3.27 17.25
N VAL A 70 2.63 -2.02 17.31
CA VAL A 70 4.05 -1.68 17.13
C VAL A 70 4.89 -2.28 18.27
N ASP A 71 4.46 -2.13 19.52
CA ASP A 71 5.14 -2.70 20.68
C ASP A 71 5.25 -4.23 20.58
N GLU A 72 4.14 -4.90 20.24
CA GLU A 72 4.14 -6.35 20.00
C GLU A 72 5.06 -6.76 18.86
N ALA A 73 5.11 -6.00 17.75
CA ALA A 73 5.97 -6.27 16.60
C ALA A 73 7.45 -6.09 16.95
N MET A 74 7.79 -5.05 17.68
CA MET A 74 9.16 -4.79 18.14
C MET A 74 9.61 -5.82 19.18
N SER A 75 8.74 -6.16 20.14
CA SER A 75 9.00 -7.23 21.12
C SER A 75 9.20 -8.59 20.44
N PHE A 76 8.44 -8.88 19.36
CA PHE A 76 8.64 -10.07 18.55
C PHE A 76 10.02 -10.07 17.90
N ALA A 77 10.43 -8.96 17.26
CA ALA A 77 11.74 -8.85 16.63
C ALA A 77 12.88 -9.02 17.66
N ASP A 78 12.77 -8.35 18.80
CA ASP A 78 13.77 -8.42 19.87
C ASP A 78 13.90 -9.84 20.46
N SER A 79 12.78 -10.51 20.72
CA SER A 79 12.78 -11.87 21.29
C SER A 79 13.37 -12.92 20.35
N HIS A 80 13.35 -12.66 19.04
CA HIS A 80 13.96 -13.52 18.02
C HIS A 80 15.35 -13.06 17.56
N ALA A 81 15.91 -12.03 18.21
CA ALA A 81 17.20 -11.41 17.86
C ALA A 81 17.25 -10.94 16.38
N ILE A 82 16.13 -10.37 15.89
CA ILE A 82 15.99 -9.86 14.54
C ILE A 82 16.20 -8.34 14.55
N PRO A 83 17.36 -7.83 14.14
CA PRO A 83 17.60 -6.39 14.07
C PRO A 83 16.81 -5.77 12.92
N LEU A 84 16.02 -4.74 13.19
CA LEU A 84 15.33 -3.95 12.18
C LEU A 84 16.32 -3.08 11.40
N ASP A 85 16.14 -3.01 10.08
CA ASP A 85 16.94 -2.18 9.18
C ASP A 85 16.21 -0.89 8.77
N ALA A 86 14.87 -0.98 8.67
CA ALA A 86 14.03 0.12 8.22
C ALA A 86 12.59 0.04 8.79
N VAL A 87 11.90 1.18 8.73
CA VAL A 87 10.46 1.25 8.92
C VAL A 87 9.81 1.70 7.61
N ALA A 88 8.85 0.93 7.11
CA ALA A 88 8.04 1.28 5.96
C ALA A 88 6.65 1.74 6.41
N VAL A 89 6.12 2.79 5.79
CA VAL A 89 4.81 3.34 6.12
C VAL A 89 4.03 3.73 4.87
N SER A 90 2.73 3.44 4.85
CA SER A 90 1.87 3.97 3.79
C SER A 90 1.80 5.50 3.87
N CYS A 91 2.16 6.15 2.76
CA CYS A 91 2.28 7.60 2.72
C CYS A 91 1.04 8.32 2.18
N GLY A 92 0.05 7.58 1.67
CA GLY A 92 -1.16 8.14 1.08
C GLY A 92 -1.31 7.78 -0.41
N PRO A 93 -2.43 8.18 -1.01
CA PRO A 93 -3.56 8.89 -0.39
C PRO A 93 -4.33 8.03 0.62
N GLY A 94 -5.19 8.68 1.43
CA GLY A 94 -5.99 7.96 2.42
C GLY A 94 -6.56 8.87 3.51
N SER A 95 -6.90 8.27 4.64
CA SER A 95 -7.40 8.97 5.82
C SER A 95 -6.39 9.99 6.34
N TYR A 96 -6.74 11.27 6.32
CA TYR A 96 -5.88 12.36 6.80
C TYR A 96 -5.35 12.12 8.21
N THR A 97 -6.24 11.77 9.14
CA THR A 97 -5.87 11.50 10.53
C THR A 97 -5.05 10.21 10.64
N GLY A 98 -5.48 9.16 9.93
CA GLY A 98 -4.78 7.87 9.94
C GLY A 98 -3.35 8.00 9.44
N LEU A 99 -3.13 8.62 8.28
CA LEU A 99 -1.79 8.84 7.72
C LEU A 99 -0.87 9.61 8.67
N ARG A 100 -1.39 10.64 9.37
CA ARG A 100 -0.61 11.39 10.36
C ARG A 100 -0.18 10.53 11.54
N ILE A 101 -1.09 9.69 12.05
CA ILE A 101 -0.79 8.77 13.15
C ILE A 101 0.31 7.79 12.73
N GLY A 102 0.15 7.12 11.60
CA GLY A 102 1.12 6.14 11.11
C GLY A 102 2.48 6.74 10.80
N VAL A 103 2.52 7.84 10.05
CA VAL A 103 3.78 8.53 9.71
C VAL A 103 4.48 9.08 10.95
N SER A 104 3.73 9.64 11.93
CA SER A 104 4.35 10.13 13.17
C SER A 104 4.96 8.98 13.98
N MET A 105 4.29 7.83 14.06
CA MET A 105 4.81 6.63 14.71
C MET A 105 6.09 6.14 14.01
N ALA A 106 6.06 5.99 12.68
CA ALA A 106 7.20 5.55 11.88
C ALA A 106 8.41 6.49 12.05
N LYS A 107 8.19 7.81 12.00
CA LYS A 107 9.25 8.82 12.23
C LYS A 107 9.83 8.72 13.64
N GLY A 108 8.99 8.55 14.66
CA GLY A 108 9.44 8.39 16.05
C GLY A 108 10.35 7.18 16.23
N ILE A 109 9.98 6.03 15.66
CA ILE A 109 10.78 4.81 15.70
C ILE A 109 12.10 5.00 14.94
N CYS A 110 12.04 5.53 13.71
CA CYS A 110 13.23 5.77 12.90
C CYS A 110 14.22 6.71 13.61
N TYR A 111 13.72 7.78 14.20
CA TYR A 111 14.56 8.72 14.95
C TYR A 111 15.18 8.08 16.21
N GLY A 112 14.36 7.35 17.00
CA GLY A 112 14.82 6.75 18.25
C GLY A 112 15.81 5.60 18.07
N GLN A 113 15.70 4.83 16.98
CA GLN A 113 16.54 3.66 16.69
C GLN A 113 17.51 3.87 15.53
N ASN A 114 17.61 5.09 15.00
CA ASN A 114 18.46 5.43 13.85
C ASN A 114 18.22 4.52 12.63
N LEU A 115 16.92 4.23 12.33
CA LEU A 115 16.51 3.41 11.21
C LEU A 115 16.18 4.26 9.98
N LYS A 116 16.17 3.62 8.81
CA LYS A 116 15.73 4.26 7.57
C LYS A 116 14.20 4.32 7.51
N LEU A 117 13.67 5.43 7.01
CA LEU A 117 12.24 5.62 6.76
C LEU A 117 11.93 5.38 5.27
N ILE A 118 10.92 4.57 4.98
CA ILE A 118 10.48 4.24 3.64
C ILE A 118 9.01 4.60 3.49
N SER A 119 8.68 5.40 2.50
CA SER A 119 7.29 5.69 2.13
C SER A 119 6.80 4.71 1.08
N VAL A 120 5.55 4.25 1.20
CA VAL A 120 4.89 3.39 0.21
C VAL A 120 3.54 3.99 -0.15
N PRO A 121 3.28 4.33 -1.43
CA PRO A 121 1.97 4.82 -1.85
C PRO A 121 0.87 3.79 -1.58
N THR A 122 -0.23 4.24 -0.96
CA THR A 122 -1.31 3.34 -0.53
C THR A 122 -1.93 2.58 -1.70
N LEU A 123 -2.11 3.24 -2.85
CA LEU A 123 -2.69 2.60 -4.03
C LEU A 123 -1.75 1.55 -4.63
N GLU A 124 -0.44 1.81 -4.66
CA GLU A 124 0.56 0.82 -5.09
C GLU A 124 0.59 -0.39 -4.14
N LEU A 125 0.50 -0.16 -2.82
CA LEU A 125 0.41 -1.23 -1.82
C LEU A 125 -0.78 -2.16 -2.07
N MET A 126 -1.93 -1.61 -2.42
CA MET A 126 -3.15 -2.39 -2.68
C MET A 126 -3.03 -3.31 -3.90
N THR A 127 -2.13 -3.05 -4.84
CA THR A 127 -1.93 -3.92 -6.02
C THR A 127 -1.18 -5.20 -5.68
N VAL A 128 -0.35 -5.18 -4.63
CA VAL A 128 0.50 -6.33 -4.26
C VAL A 128 -0.32 -7.59 -3.95
N PRO A 129 -1.34 -7.57 -3.04
CA PRO A 129 -2.14 -8.76 -2.78
C PRO A 129 -2.90 -9.26 -4.00
N VAL A 130 -3.33 -8.37 -4.91
CA VAL A 130 -3.99 -8.76 -6.16
C VAL A 130 -3.05 -9.55 -7.04
N LEU A 131 -1.83 -9.05 -7.28
CA LEU A 131 -0.83 -9.75 -8.10
C LEU A 131 -0.35 -11.07 -7.49
N LEU A 132 -0.37 -11.21 -6.16
CA LEU A 132 0.10 -12.42 -5.49
C LEU A 132 -0.97 -13.51 -5.34
N ARG A 133 -2.26 -13.15 -5.35
CA ARG A 133 -3.36 -14.05 -4.95
C ARG A 133 -4.40 -14.28 -6.03
N GLU A 134 -4.52 -13.37 -6.98
CA GLU A 134 -5.53 -13.44 -8.05
C GLU A 134 -4.89 -13.83 -9.38
N GLU A 135 -5.66 -14.51 -10.21
CA GLU A 135 -5.27 -14.77 -11.60
C GLU A 135 -5.60 -13.55 -12.45
N VAL A 136 -4.62 -12.67 -12.61
CA VAL A 136 -4.75 -11.47 -13.43
C VAL A 136 -4.40 -11.79 -14.87
N GLU A 137 -5.34 -11.52 -15.79
CA GLU A 137 -5.18 -11.76 -17.24
C GLU A 137 -3.95 -11.03 -17.80
N GLU A 138 -3.33 -11.62 -18.82
CA GLU A 138 -2.20 -10.97 -19.51
C GLU A 138 -2.65 -9.68 -20.20
N GLY A 139 -1.84 -8.62 -20.08
CA GLY A 139 -2.18 -7.30 -20.60
C GLY A 139 -3.24 -6.51 -19.80
N ALA A 140 -3.77 -7.11 -18.74
CA ALA A 140 -4.74 -6.41 -17.88
C ALA A 140 -4.10 -5.28 -17.08
N LEU A 141 -4.93 -4.28 -16.76
CA LEU A 141 -4.56 -3.16 -15.89
C LEU A 141 -5.18 -3.32 -14.50
N LEU A 142 -4.53 -2.72 -13.53
CA LEU A 142 -4.89 -2.72 -12.11
C LEU A 142 -5.29 -1.31 -11.70
N CYS A 143 -6.49 -1.14 -11.20
CA CYS A 143 -7.03 0.15 -10.77
C CYS A 143 -7.48 0.10 -9.31
N PRO A 144 -6.55 0.29 -8.34
CA PRO A 144 -6.89 0.45 -6.93
C PRO A 144 -7.71 1.72 -6.73
N MET A 145 -8.74 1.63 -5.88
CA MET A 145 -9.66 2.72 -5.58
C MET A 145 -9.87 2.88 -4.08
N LEU A 146 -9.57 4.05 -3.55
CA LEU A 146 -9.93 4.44 -2.19
C LEU A 146 -11.12 5.38 -2.20
N ASP A 147 -12.08 5.13 -1.31
CA ASP A 147 -13.29 5.97 -1.21
C ASP A 147 -12.95 7.40 -0.75
N ALA A 148 -13.32 8.39 -1.58
CA ALA A 148 -13.19 9.82 -1.31
C ALA A 148 -14.55 10.49 -1.06
N ARG A 149 -15.59 9.70 -0.75
CA ARG A 149 -16.99 10.06 -0.53
C ARG A 149 -17.73 10.36 -1.84
N ARG A 150 -19.09 10.29 -1.79
CA ARG A 150 -19.97 10.41 -2.97
C ARG A 150 -19.46 9.49 -4.09
N MET A 151 -19.52 9.90 -5.35
CA MET A 151 -18.96 9.16 -6.49
C MET A 151 -17.50 9.52 -6.78
N GLU A 152 -16.76 10.00 -5.79
CA GLU A 152 -15.36 10.30 -5.90
C GLU A 152 -14.49 9.21 -5.28
N VAL A 153 -13.37 8.90 -5.94
CA VAL A 153 -12.35 7.97 -5.46
C VAL A 153 -10.94 8.56 -5.67
N TYR A 154 -10.01 8.13 -4.84
CA TYR A 154 -8.60 8.25 -5.18
C TYR A 154 -8.19 6.99 -5.93
N SER A 155 -7.66 7.13 -7.12
CA SER A 155 -7.26 6.02 -7.95
C SER A 155 -5.95 6.26 -8.70
N ALA A 156 -5.36 5.19 -9.17
CA ALA A 156 -4.25 5.17 -10.11
C ALA A 156 -4.44 3.97 -11.04
N VAL A 157 -3.69 3.89 -12.12
CA VAL A 157 -3.72 2.73 -13.01
C VAL A 157 -2.30 2.19 -13.16
N TYR A 158 -2.13 0.90 -12.90
CA TYR A 158 -0.86 0.19 -12.99
C TYR A 158 -0.95 -0.95 -14.00
N ASP A 159 0.18 -1.30 -14.61
CA ASP A 159 0.33 -2.57 -15.30
C ASP A 159 0.69 -3.70 -14.30
N ARG A 160 0.80 -4.94 -14.79
CA ARG A 160 1.16 -6.09 -13.96
C ARG A 160 2.60 -6.07 -13.43
N ALA A 161 3.46 -5.24 -14.00
CA ALA A 161 4.83 -5.01 -13.53
C ALA A 161 4.93 -3.85 -12.53
N LEU A 162 3.77 -3.30 -12.10
CA LEU A 162 3.66 -2.13 -11.23
C LEU A 162 4.29 -0.87 -11.84
N HIS A 163 4.30 -0.75 -13.18
CA HIS A 163 4.55 0.54 -13.80
C HIS A 163 3.27 1.37 -13.74
N GLU A 164 3.43 2.64 -13.38
CA GLU A 164 2.34 3.58 -13.35
C GLU A 164 1.93 3.97 -14.78
N VAL A 165 0.74 3.50 -15.21
CA VAL A 165 0.14 3.86 -16.51
C VAL A 165 -0.57 5.21 -16.39
N ARG A 166 -1.20 5.45 -15.24
CA ARG A 166 -1.79 6.73 -14.85
C ARG A 166 -1.51 6.99 -13.37
N GLY A 167 -0.99 8.18 -13.10
CA GLY A 167 -0.67 8.65 -11.75
C GLY A 167 -1.89 8.78 -10.83
N ILE A 168 -1.62 8.98 -9.55
CA ILE A 168 -2.64 9.11 -8.50
C ILE A 168 -3.48 10.37 -8.75
N GLN A 169 -4.80 10.19 -8.82
CA GLN A 169 -5.77 11.27 -9.05
C GLN A 169 -7.01 11.09 -8.15
N ALA A 170 -7.78 12.18 -8.02
CA ALA A 170 -9.11 12.17 -7.45
C ALA A 170 -10.12 12.19 -8.60
N ASP A 171 -10.80 11.08 -8.83
CA ASP A 171 -11.73 10.90 -9.93
C ASP A 171 -13.18 11.00 -9.43
N ILE A 172 -13.99 11.84 -10.08
CA ILE A 172 -15.46 11.75 -9.98
C ILE A 172 -15.88 10.75 -11.05
N VAL A 173 -16.27 9.56 -10.61
CA VAL A 173 -16.47 8.43 -11.52
C VAL A 173 -17.84 8.48 -12.18
N ASP A 174 -17.82 8.37 -13.49
CA ASP A 174 -18.98 8.19 -14.37
C ASP A 174 -18.75 7.01 -15.33
N ALA A 175 -19.65 6.83 -16.30
CA ALA A 175 -19.60 5.71 -17.25
C ALA A 175 -18.39 5.75 -18.20
N ASP A 176 -17.79 6.91 -18.40
CA ASP A 176 -16.72 7.12 -19.39
C ASP A 176 -15.33 7.29 -18.75
N THR A 177 -15.26 7.49 -17.44
CA THR A 177 -14.02 7.85 -16.70
C THR A 177 -12.84 6.91 -16.98
N TYR A 178 -13.09 5.60 -17.16
CA TYR A 178 -12.03 4.60 -17.43
C TYR A 178 -12.18 3.95 -18.81
N ARG A 179 -13.04 4.48 -19.71
CA ARG A 179 -13.36 3.90 -21.01
C ARG A 179 -12.11 3.68 -21.86
N GLU A 180 -11.20 4.64 -21.87
CA GLU A 180 -9.99 4.52 -22.68
C GLU A 180 -9.13 3.29 -22.32
N TYR A 181 -9.14 2.85 -21.05
CA TYR A 181 -8.44 1.66 -20.58
C TYR A 181 -9.26 0.40 -20.85
N LEU A 182 -10.55 0.46 -20.58
CA LEU A 182 -11.49 -0.66 -20.77
C LEU A 182 -11.64 -1.08 -22.23
N ASP A 183 -11.58 -0.13 -23.16
CA ASP A 183 -11.63 -0.41 -24.61
C ASP A 183 -10.37 -1.14 -25.10
N ARG A 184 -9.26 -1.08 -24.35
CA ARG A 184 -7.99 -1.74 -24.68
C ARG A 184 -7.86 -3.14 -24.10
N GLY A 185 -8.58 -3.45 -23.01
CA GLY A 185 -8.49 -4.75 -22.36
C GLY A 185 -9.08 -4.79 -20.95
N PRO A 186 -8.91 -5.90 -20.23
CA PRO A 186 -9.41 -6.05 -18.88
C PRO A 186 -8.80 -5.05 -17.90
N VAL A 187 -9.63 -4.45 -17.06
CA VAL A 187 -9.23 -3.59 -15.95
C VAL A 187 -9.82 -4.15 -14.66
N TYR A 188 -8.96 -4.45 -13.71
CA TYR A 188 -9.32 -4.94 -12.38
C TYR A 188 -9.47 -3.77 -11.42
N PHE A 189 -10.67 -3.54 -10.94
CA PHE A 189 -11.01 -2.52 -9.95
C PHE A 189 -11.10 -3.17 -8.56
N PHE A 190 -10.47 -2.58 -7.57
CA PHE A 190 -10.45 -3.10 -6.20
C PHE A 190 -10.22 -2.02 -5.17
N GLY A 191 -10.49 -2.35 -3.90
CA GLY A 191 -10.42 -1.41 -2.78
C GLY A 191 -11.80 -0.92 -2.35
N ASN A 192 -11.85 -0.18 -1.25
CA ASN A 192 -13.09 0.25 -0.61
C ASN A 192 -13.88 1.32 -1.41
N GLY A 193 -13.28 1.88 -2.46
CA GLY A 193 -13.94 2.78 -3.41
C GLY A 193 -14.51 2.08 -4.63
N ALA A 194 -14.11 0.82 -4.92
CA ALA A 194 -14.42 0.18 -6.18
C ALA A 194 -15.88 -0.25 -6.31
N GLU A 195 -16.48 -0.85 -5.28
CA GLU A 195 -17.85 -1.40 -5.39
C GLU A 195 -18.88 -0.35 -5.83
N LYS A 196 -18.86 0.85 -5.25
CA LYS A 196 -19.78 1.93 -5.64
C LYS A 196 -19.58 2.39 -7.09
N CYS A 197 -18.34 2.31 -7.60
CA CYS A 197 -18.01 2.71 -8.96
C CYS A 197 -18.56 1.72 -9.99
N MET A 198 -18.68 0.43 -9.63
CA MET A 198 -19.25 -0.58 -10.52
C MET A 198 -20.75 -0.38 -10.82
N GLU A 199 -21.43 0.46 -10.06
CA GLU A 199 -22.82 0.86 -10.36
C GLU A 199 -22.91 1.71 -11.63
N VAL A 200 -21.86 2.44 -11.97
CA VAL A 200 -21.79 3.33 -13.15
C VAL A 200 -20.82 2.82 -14.22
N ILE A 201 -19.78 2.08 -13.84
CA ILE A 201 -18.84 1.46 -14.78
C ILE A 201 -19.48 0.18 -15.32
N ASN A 202 -20.18 0.27 -16.45
CA ASN A 202 -20.79 -0.87 -17.11
C ASN A 202 -20.04 -1.22 -18.41
N HIS A 203 -19.01 -2.07 -18.29
CA HIS A 203 -18.19 -2.47 -19.42
C HIS A 203 -17.80 -3.96 -19.33
N PRO A 204 -17.79 -4.74 -20.43
CA PRO A 204 -17.46 -6.17 -20.40
C PRO A 204 -16.04 -6.49 -19.93
N ASN A 205 -15.12 -5.54 -20.03
CA ASN A 205 -13.74 -5.68 -19.55
C ASN A 205 -13.53 -5.19 -18.11
N ALA A 206 -14.56 -4.67 -17.43
CA ALA A 206 -14.46 -4.29 -16.03
C ALA A 206 -14.55 -5.54 -15.14
N ARG A 207 -13.57 -5.69 -14.25
CA ARG A 207 -13.46 -6.78 -13.28
C ARG A 207 -13.40 -6.22 -11.87
N LEU A 208 -14.27 -6.65 -10.98
CA LEU A 208 -14.25 -6.24 -9.57
C LEU A 208 -13.60 -7.33 -8.72
N ILE A 209 -12.58 -6.95 -7.95
CA ILE A 209 -12.01 -7.78 -6.88
C ILE A 209 -12.43 -7.18 -5.54
N LYS A 210 -13.14 -7.96 -4.72
CA LYS A 210 -13.64 -7.54 -3.41
C LYS A 210 -12.62 -7.78 -2.31
N ASN A 211 -12.81 -7.08 -1.17
CA ASN A 211 -12.05 -7.30 0.06
C ASN A 211 -10.52 -7.09 -0.07
N VAL A 212 -10.12 -6.16 -0.94
CA VAL A 212 -8.72 -5.74 -1.04
C VAL A 212 -8.51 -4.53 -0.15
N HIS A 213 -7.58 -4.65 0.80
CA HIS A 213 -7.22 -3.61 1.76
C HIS A 213 -5.71 -3.33 1.70
N PRO A 214 -5.27 -2.09 1.92
CA PRO A 214 -3.86 -1.80 2.15
C PRO A 214 -3.47 -2.37 3.51
N LEU A 215 -2.66 -3.41 3.53
CA LEU A 215 -2.21 -4.07 4.75
C LEU A 215 -0.69 -4.08 4.84
N ALA A 216 -0.18 -3.79 6.02
CA ALA A 216 1.25 -3.73 6.29
C ALA A 216 2.01 -5.00 5.87
N LYS A 217 1.38 -6.17 6.00
CA LYS A 217 1.97 -7.47 5.60
C LYS A 217 2.31 -7.60 4.11
N TRP A 218 1.70 -6.77 3.25
CA TRP A 218 1.97 -6.75 1.81
C TRP A 218 2.97 -5.68 1.38
N MET A 219 3.50 -4.90 2.33
CA MET A 219 4.37 -3.76 2.04
C MET A 219 5.80 -4.16 1.69
N TYR A 220 6.27 -5.33 2.16
CA TYR A 220 7.67 -5.75 2.05
C TYR A 220 8.22 -5.76 0.61
N PRO A 221 7.52 -6.22 -0.46
CA PRO A 221 8.11 -6.22 -1.79
C PRO A 221 8.41 -4.81 -2.30
N LEU A 222 7.53 -3.86 -1.96
CA LEU A 222 7.69 -2.46 -2.34
C LEU A 222 8.78 -1.78 -1.50
N ALA A 223 8.89 -2.13 -0.23
CA ALA A 223 9.92 -1.59 0.65
C ALA A 223 11.32 -2.10 0.26
N GLU A 224 11.46 -3.39 -0.03
CA GLU A 224 12.71 -3.97 -0.54
C GLU A 224 13.16 -3.31 -1.86
N LYS A 225 12.22 -3.09 -2.80
CA LYS A 225 12.50 -2.35 -4.03
C LYS A 225 13.05 -0.95 -3.75
N ARG A 226 12.50 -0.24 -2.74
CA ARG A 226 12.97 1.10 -2.35
C ARG A 226 14.33 1.06 -1.66
N ILE A 227 14.60 0.06 -0.84
CA ILE A 227 15.92 -0.17 -0.24
C ILE A 227 16.96 -0.42 -1.33
N ALA A 228 16.67 -1.30 -2.29
CA ALA A 228 17.57 -1.60 -3.41
C ALA A 228 17.88 -0.36 -4.28
N LEU A 229 16.93 0.58 -4.37
CA LEU A 229 17.08 1.85 -5.09
C LEU A 229 17.59 2.99 -4.20
N GLU A 230 17.93 2.73 -2.94
CA GLU A 230 18.34 3.73 -1.92
C GLU A 230 17.35 4.89 -1.76
N LYS A 231 16.04 4.63 -1.99
CA LYS A 231 14.96 5.61 -1.85
C LYS A 231 14.46 5.64 -0.41
N PHE A 232 15.06 6.51 0.38
CA PHE A 232 14.69 6.74 1.79
C PHE A 232 14.17 8.17 1.96
N GLU A 233 13.26 8.32 2.93
CA GLU A 233 12.72 9.62 3.29
C GLU A 233 13.56 10.29 4.39
N ASP A 234 13.58 11.61 4.37
CA ASP A 234 14.13 12.39 5.47
C ASP A 234 13.19 12.33 6.69
N VAL A 235 13.67 11.73 7.78
CA VAL A 235 12.87 11.51 8.99
C VAL A 235 12.34 12.84 9.58
N ALA A 236 13.08 13.95 9.46
CA ALA A 236 12.66 15.23 10.00
C ALA A 236 11.59 15.90 9.12
N TYR A 237 11.76 15.86 7.80
CA TYR A 237 10.95 16.67 6.87
C TYR A 237 9.86 15.88 6.15
N PHE A 238 9.89 14.55 6.16
CA PHE A 238 8.87 13.74 5.50
C PHE A 238 7.46 14.05 6.03
N VAL A 239 6.52 14.22 5.11
CA VAL A 239 5.08 14.41 5.39
C VAL A 239 4.25 13.48 4.52
N PRO A 240 3.06 13.05 4.96
CA PRO A 240 2.16 12.26 4.12
C PRO A 240 1.78 12.99 2.83
N PHE A 241 1.49 12.21 1.80
CA PHE A 241 0.95 12.71 0.54
C PHE A 241 -0.56 12.98 0.69
N TYR A 242 -0.92 14.24 0.78
CA TYR A 242 -2.31 14.69 0.84
C TYR A 242 -2.76 15.09 -0.57
N LEU A 243 -3.59 14.25 -1.20
CA LEU A 243 -4.11 14.54 -2.54
C LEU A 243 -5.12 15.70 -2.55
N LYS A 244 -5.78 15.92 -1.42
CA LYS A 244 -6.68 17.06 -1.18
C LYS A 244 -6.36 17.74 0.15
N ASP A 245 -6.59 19.05 0.16
CA ASP A 245 -6.48 19.82 1.39
C ASP A 245 -7.54 19.38 2.43
N PHE A 246 -7.16 19.46 3.69
CA PHE A 246 -8.08 19.15 4.77
C PHE A 246 -9.17 20.23 4.89
N VAL A 247 -10.41 19.86 4.59
CA VAL A 247 -11.59 20.69 4.85
C VAL A 247 -12.22 20.27 6.18
N ALA A 248 -12.05 21.08 7.22
CA ALA A 248 -12.70 20.86 8.50
C ALA A 248 -14.21 20.93 8.34
N LYS A 249 -14.95 19.96 8.88
CA LYS A 249 -16.40 20.11 9.02
C LYS A 249 -16.67 21.18 10.10
N GLU A 250 -17.47 22.18 9.76
CA GLU A 250 -18.02 23.06 10.80
C GLU A 250 -18.77 22.22 11.83
N SER A 251 -18.42 22.39 13.09
CA SER A 251 -19.14 21.72 14.18
C SER A 251 -20.59 22.23 14.15
N LYS A 252 -21.56 21.31 14.07
CA LYS A 252 -22.95 21.69 14.34
C LYS A 252 -22.97 22.28 15.76
N LYS A 253 -23.34 23.56 15.88
CA LYS A 253 -23.60 24.16 17.20
C LYS A 253 -24.62 23.26 17.89
N LEU A 254 -24.24 22.61 18.98
CA LEU A 254 -25.17 22.05 19.94
C LEU A 254 -25.87 23.24 20.58
N LEU A 255 -27.14 23.47 20.19
CA LEU A 255 -28.06 24.34 20.91
C LEU A 255 -28.56 23.62 22.16
#